data_e583bf6b7a9bd4f7ebed5c51a9312f91
#
_entry.id   e583bf6b7a9bd4f7ebed5c51a9312f91
#
_cell.length_a   1.000
_cell.length_b   1.000
_cell.length_c   1.000
_cell.angle_alpha   90.00
_cell.angle_beta   90.00
_cell.angle_gamma   90.00
#
_symmetry.space_group_name_H-M   'P 1'
#
loop_
_entity.id
_entity.type
_entity.pdbx_description
1 polymer ?
#
loop_
_entity_poly.entity_id
_entity_poly.type
_entity_poly.pdbx_seq_one_letter_code
_entity_poly.pdbx_strand_id
1 'polypeptide(L)'
;SKQIIEQYFERYPKIKAYMDQTILHAKTKGYVETLMGRRRYFPLIESNNHNIRQGAERAAINMPIQGAAADMMKLAMIAIHKEMKKQCFSSLMMLQIHDELLFDVVPGEEEDLKNLVKHIMEHAMSLGNVPILVETGFGSNWEEAH
;
A
#
# COMPACT_ATOMS: atom_id res chain seq x y z
N SER A 1 22.39 -19.84 6.39
CA SER A 1 21.44 -18.79 5.92
C SER A 1 21.36 -18.65 4.39
N LYS A 2 22.44 -18.83 3.62
CA LYS A 2 22.39 -18.83 2.15
C LYS A 2 21.47 -19.91 1.60
N GLN A 3 21.57 -21.12 2.10
CA GLN A 3 20.79 -22.28 1.69
C GLN A 3 19.27 -22.09 1.83
N ILE A 4 18.83 -21.38 2.90
CA ILE A 4 17.41 -21.05 3.10
C ILE A 4 16.90 -20.08 2.04
N ILE A 5 17.72 -19.10 1.66
CA ILE A 5 17.38 -18.11 0.62
C ILE A 5 17.30 -18.79 -0.76
N GLU A 6 18.22 -19.68 -1.05
CA GLU A 6 18.22 -20.47 -2.30
C GLU A 6 16.96 -21.32 -2.41
N GLN A 7 16.63 -22.11 -1.35
CA GLN A 7 15.41 -22.91 -1.29
C GLN A 7 14.12 -22.05 -1.41
N TYR A 8 14.12 -20.85 -0.81
CA TYR A 8 13.00 -19.92 -0.95
C TYR A 8 12.77 -19.49 -2.40
N PHE A 9 13.83 -19.11 -3.12
CA PHE A 9 13.70 -18.69 -4.52
C PHE A 9 13.48 -19.86 -5.49
N GLU A 10 13.95 -21.07 -5.17
CA GLU A 10 13.58 -22.29 -5.90
C GLU A 10 12.07 -22.56 -5.80
N ARG A 11 11.50 -22.39 -4.60
CA ARG A 11 10.06 -22.56 -4.37
C ARG A 11 9.22 -21.45 -4.97
N TYR A 12 9.75 -20.22 -5.01
CA TYR A 12 9.05 -19.03 -5.50
C TYR A 12 9.83 -18.31 -6.62
N PRO A 13 10.04 -18.96 -7.79
CA PRO A 13 10.88 -18.41 -8.85
C PRO A 13 10.34 -17.09 -9.44
N LYS A 14 9.03 -16.87 -9.40
CA LYS A 14 8.40 -15.62 -9.87
C LYS A 14 8.80 -14.41 -9.02
N ILE A 15 9.06 -14.59 -7.73
CA ILE A 15 9.52 -13.51 -6.86
C ILE A 15 10.91 -13.06 -7.29
N LYS A 16 11.82 -14.02 -7.52
CA LYS A 16 13.15 -13.71 -8.01
C LYS A 16 13.11 -13.02 -9.37
N ALA A 17 12.31 -13.53 -10.30
CA ALA A 17 12.14 -12.94 -11.62
C ALA A 17 11.62 -11.49 -11.53
N TYR A 18 10.65 -11.22 -10.66
CA TYR A 18 10.15 -9.87 -10.39
C TYR A 18 11.25 -8.93 -9.90
N MET A 19 12.05 -9.37 -8.92
CA MET A 19 13.15 -8.57 -8.38
C MET A 19 14.18 -8.22 -9.47
N ASP A 20 14.62 -9.23 -10.24
CA ASP A 20 15.62 -9.07 -11.29
C ASP A 20 15.10 -8.14 -12.42
N GLN A 21 13.84 -8.31 -12.83
CA GLN A 21 13.19 -7.46 -13.84
C GLN A 21 13.01 -6.02 -13.36
N THR A 22 12.64 -5.82 -12.10
CA THR A 22 12.45 -4.48 -11.54
C THR A 22 13.79 -3.72 -11.48
N ILE A 23 14.87 -4.39 -11.06
CA ILE A 23 16.21 -3.80 -11.06
C ILE A 23 16.64 -3.45 -12.50
N LEU A 24 16.44 -4.36 -13.44
CA LEU A 24 16.78 -4.14 -14.84
C LEU A 24 16.00 -2.95 -15.42
N HIS A 25 14.71 -2.87 -15.12
CA HIS A 25 13.86 -1.75 -15.54
C HIS A 25 14.36 -0.43 -14.95
N ALA A 26 14.68 -0.40 -13.65
CA ALA A 26 15.20 0.78 -12.97
C ALA A 26 16.54 1.24 -13.59
N LYS A 27 17.45 0.31 -13.94
CA LYS A 27 18.72 0.64 -14.63
C LYS A 27 18.49 1.17 -16.04
N THR A 28 17.57 0.56 -16.78
CA THR A 28 17.33 0.93 -18.20
C THR A 28 16.55 2.22 -18.35
N LYS A 29 15.53 2.44 -17.50
CA LYS A 29 14.61 3.59 -17.59
C LYS A 29 14.94 4.70 -16.61
N GLY A 30 15.74 4.43 -15.57
CA GLY A 30 16.06 5.38 -14.52
C GLY A 30 14.97 5.52 -13.44
N TYR A 31 13.84 4.80 -13.57
CA TYR A 31 12.73 4.84 -12.62
C TYR A 31 12.03 3.48 -12.52
N VAL A 32 11.22 3.33 -11.48
CA VAL A 32 10.16 2.32 -11.40
C VAL A 32 8.82 3.00 -11.17
N GLU A 33 7.73 2.30 -11.44
CA GLU A 33 6.39 2.86 -11.31
C GLU A 33 5.44 1.91 -10.57
N THR A 34 4.41 2.48 -9.94
CA THR A 34 3.33 1.73 -9.31
C THR A 34 2.34 1.22 -10.35
N LEU A 35 1.37 0.40 -9.92
CA LEU A 35 0.26 -0.03 -10.77
C LEU A 35 -0.56 1.14 -11.35
N MET A 36 -0.56 2.29 -10.66
CA MET A 36 -1.23 3.52 -11.10
C MET A 36 -0.33 4.46 -11.92
N GLY A 37 0.88 4.01 -12.28
CA GLY A 37 1.82 4.78 -13.10
C GLY A 37 2.57 5.88 -12.36
N ARG A 38 2.53 5.92 -11.02
CA ARG A 38 3.35 6.85 -10.25
C ARG A 38 4.81 6.42 -10.31
N ARG A 39 5.71 7.33 -10.69
CA ARG A 39 7.12 7.07 -10.90
C ARG A 39 7.98 7.53 -9.73
N ARG A 40 9.01 6.72 -9.42
CA ARG A 40 10.12 7.11 -8.57
C ARG A 40 11.43 6.89 -9.31
N TYR A 41 12.26 7.92 -9.38
CA TYR A 41 13.55 7.90 -10.04
C TYR A 41 14.64 7.39 -9.10
N PHE A 42 15.61 6.66 -9.68
CA PHE A 42 16.72 6.04 -8.96
C PHE A 42 18.07 6.42 -9.59
N PRO A 43 18.51 7.67 -9.48
CA PRO A 43 19.76 8.15 -10.12
C PRO A 43 21.01 7.42 -9.62
N LEU A 44 20.95 6.79 -8.45
CA LEU A 44 22.08 6.07 -7.84
C LEU A 44 22.02 4.55 -8.07
N ILE A 45 21.13 4.06 -8.95
CA ILE A 45 20.95 2.61 -9.20
C ILE A 45 22.20 1.96 -9.83
N GLU A 46 23.04 2.75 -10.49
CA GLU A 46 24.29 2.30 -11.12
C GLU A 46 25.54 2.88 -10.41
N SER A 47 25.41 3.32 -9.15
CA SER A 47 26.53 3.84 -8.37
C SER A 47 27.70 2.85 -8.30
N ASN A 48 28.92 3.34 -8.45
CA ASN A 48 30.14 2.56 -8.25
C ASN A 48 30.29 2.08 -6.80
N ASN A 49 29.70 2.80 -5.83
CA ASN A 49 29.68 2.37 -4.44
C ASN A 49 28.67 1.24 -4.26
N HIS A 50 29.17 0.07 -3.89
CA HIS A 50 28.38 -1.15 -3.72
C HIS A 50 27.22 -0.99 -2.72
N ASN A 51 27.44 -0.32 -1.58
CA ASN A 51 26.41 -0.14 -0.56
C ASN A 51 25.28 0.80 -1.03
N ILE A 52 25.64 1.88 -1.72
CA ILE A 52 24.69 2.83 -2.30
C ILE A 52 23.85 2.13 -3.37
N ARG A 53 24.50 1.40 -4.28
CA ARG A 53 23.83 0.64 -5.33
C ARG A 53 22.85 -0.40 -4.76
N GLN A 54 23.29 -1.21 -3.80
CA GLN A 54 22.40 -2.19 -3.17
C GLN A 54 21.21 -1.54 -2.44
N GLY A 55 21.43 -0.38 -1.81
CA GLY A 55 20.36 0.40 -1.19
C GLY A 55 19.31 0.85 -2.22
N ALA A 56 19.78 1.36 -3.36
CA ALA A 56 18.91 1.77 -4.46
C ALA A 56 18.15 0.58 -5.09
N GLU A 57 18.82 -0.57 -5.29
CA GLU A 57 18.19 -1.79 -5.80
C GLU A 57 17.08 -2.30 -4.87
N ARG A 58 17.31 -2.36 -3.55
CA ARG A 58 16.27 -2.73 -2.57
C ARG A 58 15.09 -1.75 -2.59
N ALA A 59 15.38 -0.45 -2.65
CA ALA A 59 14.34 0.58 -2.71
C ALA A 59 13.53 0.51 -4.02
N ALA A 60 14.18 0.14 -5.14
CA ALA A 60 13.50 -0.06 -6.42
C ALA A 60 12.56 -1.26 -6.40
N ILE A 61 12.97 -2.38 -5.80
CA ILE A 61 12.13 -3.58 -5.65
C ILE A 61 10.89 -3.30 -4.79
N ASN A 62 11.05 -2.55 -3.69
CA ASN A 62 9.96 -2.26 -2.75
C ASN A 62 8.98 -1.20 -3.28
N MET A 63 9.45 -0.27 -4.10
CA MET A 63 8.67 0.90 -4.51
C MET A 63 7.34 0.55 -5.21
N PRO A 64 7.27 -0.38 -6.18
CA PRO A 64 6.01 -0.70 -6.83
C PRO A 64 4.96 -1.22 -5.86
N ILE A 65 5.35 -2.02 -4.87
CA ILE A 65 4.46 -2.63 -3.88
C ILE A 65 4.01 -1.59 -2.85
N GLN A 66 4.95 -0.91 -2.20
CA GLN A 66 4.63 0.13 -1.22
C GLN A 66 3.90 1.32 -1.85
N GLY A 67 4.29 1.67 -3.07
CA GLY A 67 3.63 2.73 -3.82
C GLY A 67 2.19 2.35 -4.23
N ALA A 68 1.94 1.10 -4.60
CA ALA A 68 0.58 0.62 -4.88
C ALA A 68 -0.31 0.66 -3.63
N ALA A 69 0.22 0.29 -2.46
CA ALA A 69 -0.50 0.42 -1.19
C ALA A 69 -0.86 1.88 -0.88
N ALA A 70 0.09 2.81 -1.09
CA ALA A 70 -0.16 4.23 -0.90
C ALA A 70 -1.18 4.81 -1.93
N ASP A 71 -1.18 4.30 -3.17
CA ASP A 71 -2.16 4.68 -4.18
C ASP A 71 -3.55 4.19 -3.81
N MET A 72 -3.67 2.93 -3.38
CA MET A 72 -4.91 2.31 -2.91
C MET A 72 -5.51 3.08 -1.74
N MET A 73 -4.70 3.42 -0.74
CA MET A 73 -5.14 4.22 0.42
C MET A 73 -5.72 5.57 -0.01
N LYS A 74 -5.08 6.28 -0.93
CA LYS A 74 -5.58 7.57 -1.44
C LYS A 74 -6.88 7.42 -2.21
N LEU A 75 -7.01 6.38 -3.03
CA LEU A 75 -8.27 6.10 -3.73
C LEU A 75 -9.40 5.81 -2.74
N ALA A 76 -9.13 5.00 -1.71
CA ALA A 76 -10.07 4.72 -0.64
C ALA A 76 -10.51 6.00 0.07
N MET A 77 -9.57 6.82 0.53
CA MET A 77 -9.86 8.07 1.23
C MET A 77 -10.74 9.01 0.40
N ILE A 78 -10.43 9.16 -0.89
CA ILE A 78 -11.23 10.01 -1.80
C ILE A 78 -12.65 9.46 -1.94
N ALA A 79 -12.80 8.16 -2.11
CA ALA A 79 -14.09 7.52 -2.28
C ALA A 79 -14.93 7.57 -0.99
N ILE A 80 -14.31 7.28 0.17
CA ILE A 80 -14.94 7.38 1.48
C ILE A 80 -15.44 8.81 1.72
N HIS A 81 -14.59 9.82 1.52
CA HIS A 81 -14.97 11.22 1.72
C HIS A 81 -16.15 11.64 0.85
N LYS A 82 -16.17 11.22 -0.42
CA LYS A 82 -17.29 11.52 -1.32
C LYS A 82 -18.57 10.86 -0.87
N GLU A 83 -18.51 9.60 -0.47
CA GLU A 83 -19.69 8.84 -0.10
C GLU A 83 -20.24 9.26 1.27
N MET A 84 -19.38 9.58 2.26
CA MET A 84 -19.77 10.17 3.53
C MET A 84 -20.56 11.49 3.33
N LYS A 85 -20.06 12.35 2.44
CA LYS A 85 -20.79 13.60 2.10
C LYS A 85 -22.14 13.35 1.46
N LYS A 86 -22.21 12.40 0.52
CA LYS A 86 -23.44 12.07 -0.22
C LYS A 86 -24.50 11.48 0.71
N GLN A 87 -24.10 10.67 1.69
CA GLN A 87 -24.99 10.05 2.68
C GLN A 87 -25.21 10.93 3.92
N CYS A 88 -24.64 12.14 3.94
CA CYS A 88 -24.81 13.12 5.03
C CYS A 88 -24.33 12.62 6.40
N PHE A 89 -23.24 11.83 6.45
CA PHE A 89 -22.59 11.47 7.71
C PHE A 89 -22.12 12.72 8.47
N SER A 90 -22.34 12.71 9.77
CA SER A 90 -21.81 13.71 10.71
C SER A 90 -20.43 13.33 11.25
N SER A 91 -20.07 12.05 11.18
CA SER A 91 -18.76 11.53 11.52
C SER A 91 -17.66 12.08 10.59
N LEU A 92 -16.42 12.13 11.08
CA LEU A 92 -15.30 12.74 10.36
C LEU A 92 -14.15 11.75 10.19
N MET A 93 -13.58 11.69 8.97
CA MET A 93 -12.29 11.05 8.74
C MET A 93 -11.18 11.97 9.23
N MET A 94 -10.46 11.57 10.28
CA MET A 94 -9.53 12.44 11.02
C MET A 94 -8.09 12.32 10.53
N LEU A 95 -7.56 11.10 10.48
CA LEU A 95 -6.14 10.84 10.23
C LEU A 95 -5.94 9.59 9.38
N GLN A 96 -4.82 9.57 8.67
CA GLN A 96 -4.22 8.37 8.11
C GLN A 96 -2.91 8.09 8.85
N ILE A 97 -2.76 6.87 9.38
CA ILE A 97 -1.54 6.40 10.04
C ILE A 97 -1.12 5.12 9.33
N HIS A 98 -0.04 5.17 8.53
CA HIS A 98 0.42 4.06 7.69
C HIS A 98 -0.69 3.53 6.75
N ASP A 99 -1.26 2.38 7.09
CA ASP A 99 -2.31 1.65 6.37
C ASP A 99 -3.66 1.69 7.11
N GLU A 100 -3.79 2.53 8.13
CA GLU A 100 -5.00 2.73 8.92
C GLU A 100 -5.65 4.07 8.65
N LEU A 101 -6.98 4.12 8.77
CA LEU A 101 -7.78 5.34 8.78
C LEU A 101 -8.51 5.48 10.10
N LEU A 102 -8.37 6.64 10.73
CA LEU A 102 -9.06 6.98 11.96
C LEU A 102 -10.24 7.90 11.67
N PHE A 103 -11.34 7.62 12.36
CA PHE A 103 -12.57 8.38 12.27
C PHE A 103 -13.01 8.83 13.67
N ASP A 104 -13.52 10.05 13.76
CA ASP A 104 -14.33 10.50 14.87
C ASP A 104 -15.78 10.16 14.54
N VAL A 105 -16.34 9.20 15.29
CA VAL A 105 -17.62 8.58 14.95
C VAL A 105 -18.72 9.16 15.82
N VAL A 106 -19.75 9.70 15.19
CA VAL A 106 -20.94 10.20 15.90
C VAL A 106 -21.81 9.02 16.34
N PRO A 107 -22.30 9.00 17.60
CA PRO A 107 -23.17 7.96 18.09
C PRO A 107 -24.40 7.74 17.19
N GLY A 108 -24.61 6.48 16.82
CA GLY A 108 -25.68 6.07 15.90
C GLY A 108 -25.25 5.88 14.45
N GLU A 109 -24.02 6.31 14.07
CA GLU A 109 -23.46 6.11 12.72
C GLU A 109 -22.45 4.94 12.65
N GLU A 110 -22.16 4.25 13.76
CA GLU A 110 -21.05 3.31 13.89
C GLU A 110 -21.10 2.18 12.85
N GLU A 111 -22.22 1.46 12.79
CA GLU A 111 -22.33 0.30 11.90
C GLU A 111 -22.43 0.71 10.42
N ASP A 112 -23.14 1.80 10.12
CA ASP A 112 -23.25 2.28 8.74
C ASP A 112 -21.91 2.79 8.22
N LEU A 113 -21.18 3.57 9.04
CA LEU A 113 -19.85 4.05 8.69
C LEU A 113 -18.85 2.89 8.53
N LYS A 114 -18.85 1.95 9.45
CA LYS A 114 -18.00 0.75 9.39
C LYS A 114 -18.21 -0.02 8.09
N ASN A 115 -19.46 -0.31 7.76
CA ASN A 115 -19.80 -1.04 6.55
C ASN A 115 -19.40 -0.28 5.29
N LEU A 116 -19.63 1.03 5.25
CA LEU A 116 -19.22 1.91 4.16
C LEU A 116 -17.70 1.90 3.96
N VAL A 117 -16.95 2.16 5.03
CA VAL A 117 -15.49 2.26 4.99
C VAL A 117 -14.87 0.93 4.59
N LYS A 118 -15.29 -0.16 5.23
CA LYS A 118 -14.80 -1.51 4.93
C LYS A 118 -15.03 -1.85 3.45
N HIS A 119 -16.25 -1.67 2.97
CA HIS A 119 -16.59 -1.95 1.57
C HIS A 119 -15.74 -1.14 0.60
N ILE A 120 -15.57 0.15 0.83
CA ILE A 120 -14.80 1.03 -0.06
C ILE A 120 -13.31 0.66 -0.04
N MET A 121 -12.73 0.42 1.13
CA MET A 121 -11.32 0.06 1.25
C MET A 121 -11.01 -1.29 0.59
N GLU A 122 -11.86 -2.29 0.76
CA GLU A 122 -11.70 -3.61 0.15
C GLU A 122 -11.82 -3.58 -1.38
N HIS A 123 -12.47 -2.55 -1.94
CA HIS A 123 -12.73 -2.40 -3.39
C HIS A 123 -12.03 -1.18 -4.00
N ALA A 124 -11.18 -0.49 -3.25
CA ALA A 124 -10.53 0.75 -3.71
C ALA A 124 -9.64 0.54 -4.95
N MET A 125 -9.03 -0.62 -5.08
CA MET A 125 -8.19 -0.97 -6.22
C MET A 125 -8.22 -2.49 -6.46
N SER A 126 -8.30 -2.89 -7.72
CA SER A 126 -8.21 -4.33 -8.07
C SER A 126 -6.74 -4.78 -8.07
N LEU A 127 -6.46 -5.81 -7.30
CA LEU A 127 -5.17 -6.53 -7.30
C LEU A 127 -5.29 -7.91 -7.97
N GLY A 128 -6.16 -8.03 -8.97
CA GLY A 128 -6.45 -9.30 -9.64
C GLY A 128 -7.15 -10.28 -8.68
N ASN A 129 -6.50 -11.41 -8.40
CA ASN A 129 -7.05 -12.45 -7.51
C ASN A 129 -6.57 -12.32 -6.05
N VAL A 130 -5.89 -11.24 -5.70
CA VAL A 130 -5.43 -11.01 -4.33
C VAL A 130 -6.49 -10.22 -3.59
N PRO A 131 -7.13 -10.80 -2.54
CA PRO A 131 -8.14 -10.11 -1.76
C PRO A 131 -7.48 -9.04 -0.89
N ILE A 132 -8.18 -7.91 -0.74
CA ILE A 132 -7.87 -6.89 0.25
C ILE A 132 -8.81 -7.15 1.42
N LEU A 133 -8.26 -7.37 2.61
CA LEU A 133 -9.03 -7.58 3.83
C LEU A 133 -8.84 -6.38 4.75
N VAL A 134 -9.95 -5.87 5.28
CA VAL A 134 -9.96 -4.71 6.17
C VAL A 134 -10.55 -5.11 7.51
N GLU A 135 -9.77 -4.90 8.57
CA GLU A 135 -10.22 -5.05 9.94
C GLU A 135 -10.71 -3.69 10.46
N THR A 136 -11.66 -3.71 11.38
CA THR A 136 -12.25 -2.50 11.96
C THR A 136 -12.44 -2.70 13.46
N GLY A 137 -12.07 -1.69 14.25
CA GLY A 137 -12.26 -1.63 15.68
C GLY A 137 -12.94 -0.34 16.11
N PHE A 138 -13.54 -0.34 17.28
CA PHE A 138 -14.09 0.84 17.95
C PHE A 138 -13.56 0.92 19.38
N GLY A 139 -13.31 2.14 19.83
CA GLY A 139 -12.85 2.44 21.18
C GLY A 139 -13.08 3.88 21.52
N SER A 140 -12.93 4.24 22.80
CA SER A 140 -13.00 5.65 23.24
C SER A 140 -11.72 6.43 22.91
N ASN A 141 -10.69 5.71 22.48
CA ASN A 141 -9.41 6.24 22.03
C ASN A 141 -8.76 5.25 21.03
N TRP A 142 -7.68 5.66 20.38
CA TRP A 142 -7.01 4.85 19.37
C TRP A 142 -6.45 3.52 19.91
N GLU A 143 -5.94 3.51 21.15
CA GLU A 143 -5.36 2.29 21.76
C GLU A 143 -6.44 1.20 21.98
N GLU A 144 -7.68 1.62 22.30
CA GLU A 144 -8.79 0.69 22.48
C GLU A 144 -9.39 0.21 21.15
N ALA A 145 -9.27 0.99 20.11
CA ALA A 145 -9.82 0.70 18.79
C ALA A 145 -8.88 -0.17 17.92
N HIS A 146 -7.62 -0.35 18.34
CA HIS A 146 -6.56 -1.02 17.57
C HIS A 146 -6.44 -2.52 17.86
#